data_afb4d9eeb0d801a03c8f2f260ffb7042
#
_entry.id   afb4d9eeb0d801a03c8f2f260ffb7042
#
_cell.length_a   1.000
_cell.length_b   1.000
_cell.length_c   1.000
_cell.angle_alpha   90.00
_cell.angle_beta   90.00
_cell.angle_gamma   90.00
#
_symmetry.space_group_name_H-M   'P 1'
#
loop_
_entity.id
_entity.type
_entity.pdbx_description
1 polymer ?
#
loop_
_entity_poly.entity_id
_entity_poly.type
_entity_poly.pdbx_seq_one_letter_code
_entity_poly.pdbx_strand_id
1 'polypeptide(L)'
;PRARLLRAGQRAGRLFGALAPSATRVARAVTVAKPADELYRFWRNFENLPRFMEHLAEVEVIDDRRSRWATRAPGGGSASWRAEIVEDRENELIAWRSCEPADIENAGSVRFVPAPGGRGTEVRVTIDYKAPAGALGRAIAKVFGEEPDQQLRDDLRHFKQLMEAGEIPTIDGQPSGRRSAVLGGAVLGR
;
A
#
# COMPACT_ATOMS: atom_id res chain seq x y z
N PRO A 1 4.80 30.38 5.26
CA PRO A 1 5.42 29.05 5.18
C PRO A 1 4.52 28.00 4.51
N ARG A 2 3.16 28.06 4.67
CA ARG A 2 2.21 27.07 4.12
C ARG A 2 2.13 27.05 2.57
N ALA A 3 2.35 28.16 1.91
CA ALA A 3 2.27 28.26 0.44
C ALA A 3 3.46 27.57 -0.29
N ARG A 4 4.60 27.37 0.39
CA ARG A 4 5.77 26.69 -0.19
C ARG A 4 5.60 25.15 -0.22
N LEU A 5 4.87 24.59 0.74
CA LEU A 5 4.60 23.15 0.83
C LEU A 5 3.59 22.67 -0.23
N LEU A 6 2.59 23.52 -0.56
CA LEU A 6 1.62 23.21 -1.62
C LEU A 6 2.26 23.19 -3.02
N ARG A 7 3.25 24.05 -3.28
CA ARG A 7 3.96 24.06 -4.57
C ARG A 7 4.93 22.90 -4.78
N ALA A 8 5.45 22.31 -3.70
CA ALA A 8 6.29 21.12 -3.79
C ALA A 8 5.48 19.86 -4.18
N GLY A 9 4.24 19.72 -3.68
CA GLY A 9 3.33 18.65 -4.06
C GLY A 9 2.89 18.71 -5.54
N GLN A 10 2.70 19.93 -6.07
CA GLN A 10 2.32 20.12 -7.48
C GLN A 10 3.47 19.90 -8.47
N ARG A 11 4.73 20.10 -8.07
CA ARG A 11 5.89 19.79 -8.91
C ARG A 11 6.16 18.30 -9.03
N ALA A 12 5.91 17.51 -8.00
CA ALA A 12 6.04 16.06 -8.05
C ALA A 12 5.08 15.42 -9.07
N GLY A 13 3.84 15.90 -9.17
CA GLY A 13 2.87 15.41 -10.15
C GLY A 13 3.22 15.69 -11.61
N ARG A 14 4.16 16.59 -11.90
CA ARG A 14 4.64 16.88 -13.28
C ARG A 14 5.89 16.09 -13.68
N LEU A 15 6.64 15.57 -12.71
CA LEU A 15 7.87 14.80 -12.97
C LEU A 15 7.58 13.32 -13.29
N PHE A 16 6.44 12.83 -12.83
CA PHE A 16 6.04 11.43 -13.03
C PHE A 16 5.04 11.33 -14.19
N GLY A 17 5.34 11.63 -15.40
CA GLY A 17 4.43 11.55 -16.53
C GLY A 17 3.05 11.06 -16.10
N ALA A 18 2.17 11.98 -15.69
CA ALA A 18 0.87 11.63 -15.13
C ALA A 18 0.22 10.63 -16.07
N LEU A 19 -0.22 9.48 -15.53
CA LEU A 19 -1.08 8.59 -16.29
C LEU A 19 -2.23 9.41 -16.88
N ALA A 20 -2.81 8.96 -18.00
CA ALA A 20 -3.86 9.67 -18.71
C ALA A 20 -4.93 10.24 -17.76
N PRO A 21 -5.72 11.27 -18.15
CA PRO A 21 -6.73 11.90 -17.32
C PRO A 21 -7.76 10.95 -16.68
N SER A 22 -7.84 9.72 -17.16
CA SER A 22 -8.71 8.65 -16.66
C SER A 22 -8.11 7.79 -15.54
N ALA A 23 -6.89 8.08 -15.06
CA ALA A 23 -6.30 7.35 -13.96
C ALA A 23 -6.93 7.74 -12.62
N THR A 24 -7.17 6.75 -11.77
CA THR A 24 -7.57 6.97 -10.38
C THR A 24 -6.36 7.28 -9.54
N ARG A 25 -6.42 8.38 -8.79
CA ARG A 25 -5.37 8.77 -7.85
C ARG A 25 -5.81 8.57 -6.41
N VAL A 26 -5.00 7.88 -5.63
CA VAL A 26 -5.14 7.78 -4.18
C VAL A 26 -3.87 8.29 -3.49
N ALA A 27 -4.03 8.96 -2.35
CA ALA A 27 -2.91 9.48 -1.57
C ALA A 27 -3.22 9.39 -0.08
N ARG A 28 -2.32 8.80 0.69
CA ARG A 28 -2.43 8.64 2.15
C ARG A 28 -1.08 8.86 2.81
N ALA A 29 -1.15 9.13 4.11
CA ALA A 29 0.04 9.28 4.94
C ALA A 29 -0.16 8.59 6.30
N VAL A 30 0.94 8.11 6.86
CA VAL A 30 0.99 7.55 8.20
C VAL A 30 2.27 8.01 8.89
N THR A 31 2.20 8.32 10.18
CA THR A 31 3.39 8.58 10.99
C THR A 31 3.85 7.28 11.65
N VAL A 32 5.10 6.92 11.41
CA VAL A 32 5.77 5.74 11.97
C VAL A 32 6.87 6.21 12.92
N ALA A 33 6.94 5.66 14.14
CA ALA A 33 7.93 6.02 15.16
C ALA A 33 9.29 5.38 14.87
N LYS A 34 9.79 5.60 13.66
CA LYS A 34 11.09 5.11 13.16
C LYS A 34 11.79 6.19 12.34
N PRO A 35 13.13 6.17 12.26
CA PRO A 35 13.89 7.09 11.43
C PRO A 35 13.67 6.80 9.93
N ALA A 36 13.85 7.83 9.10
CA ALA A 36 13.57 7.75 7.66
C ALA A 36 14.44 6.74 6.92
N ASP A 37 15.70 6.56 7.32
CA ASP A 37 16.63 5.61 6.70
C ASP A 37 16.22 4.15 6.90
N GLU A 38 15.64 3.81 8.07
CA GLU A 38 15.12 2.47 8.35
C GLU A 38 13.90 2.18 7.47
N LEU A 39 12.97 3.12 7.39
CA LEU A 39 11.75 2.98 6.58
C LEU A 39 12.06 2.97 5.09
N TYR A 40 12.99 3.82 4.64
CA TYR A 40 13.43 3.86 3.26
C TYR A 40 14.08 2.54 2.85
N ARG A 41 15.05 2.03 3.61
CA ARG A 41 15.72 0.74 3.32
C ARG A 41 14.73 -0.41 3.24
N PHE A 42 13.74 -0.45 4.13
CA PHE A 42 12.70 -1.47 4.11
C PHE A 42 11.84 -1.36 2.84
N TRP A 43 11.39 -0.15 2.50
CA TRP A 43 10.54 0.09 1.33
C TRP A 43 11.31 -0.08 0.01
N ARG A 44 12.57 0.32 -0.03
CA ARG A 44 13.42 0.24 -1.23
C ARG A 44 13.63 -1.20 -1.71
N ASN A 45 13.61 -2.15 -0.83
CA ASN A 45 13.48 -3.56 -1.19
C ASN A 45 12.00 -3.88 -1.43
N PHE A 46 11.57 -3.78 -2.69
CA PHE A 46 10.18 -4.00 -3.08
C PHE A 46 9.67 -5.43 -2.78
N GLU A 47 10.53 -6.41 -2.58
CA GLU A 47 10.14 -7.76 -2.13
C GLU A 47 9.51 -7.75 -0.72
N ASN A 48 9.69 -6.67 0.04
CA ASN A 48 9.00 -6.49 1.32
C ASN A 48 7.54 -6.04 1.20
N LEU A 49 7.13 -5.47 0.05
CA LEU A 49 5.79 -4.90 -0.12
C LEU A 49 4.65 -5.91 0.14
N PRO A 50 4.72 -7.17 -0.34
CA PRO A 50 3.68 -8.17 -0.07
C PRO A 50 3.49 -8.50 1.42
N ARG A 51 4.43 -8.12 2.27
CA ARG A 51 4.34 -8.34 3.74
C ARG A 51 3.29 -7.46 4.40
N PHE A 52 2.91 -6.35 3.79
CA PHE A 52 1.93 -5.42 4.33
C PHE A 52 0.87 -4.95 3.31
N MET A 53 1.07 -5.22 2.01
CA MET A 53 0.11 -4.98 0.93
C MET A 53 -0.54 -6.30 0.54
N GLU A 54 -1.70 -6.62 1.12
CA GLU A 54 -2.36 -7.94 0.97
C GLU A 54 -2.74 -8.29 -0.47
N HIS A 55 -2.99 -7.28 -1.30
CA HIS A 55 -3.33 -7.46 -2.70
C HIS A 55 -2.15 -7.88 -3.58
N LEU A 56 -0.91 -7.64 -3.14
CA LEU A 56 0.27 -8.12 -3.83
C LEU A 56 0.53 -9.60 -3.46
N ALA A 57 0.61 -10.44 -4.48
CA ALA A 57 0.98 -11.84 -4.30
C ALA A 57 2.49 -11.98 -4.13
N GLU A 58 3.22 -11.27 -5.00
CA GLU A 58 4.66 -11.39 -5.12
C GLU A 58 5.24 -10.13 -5.77
N VAL A 59 6.44 -9.77 -5.36
CA VAL A 59 7.30 -8.81 -6.05
C VAL A 59 8.68 -9.44 -6.19
N GLU A 60 9.19 -9.50 -7.41
CA GLU A 60 10.53 -10.01 -7.75
C GLU A 60 11.39 -8.84 -8.23
N VAL A 61 12.52 -8.63 -7.60
CA VAL A 61 13.51 -7.63 -8.03
C VAL A 61 14.34 -8.22 -9.17
N ILE A 62 14.29 -7.59 -10.35
CA ILE A 62 15.02 -8.03 -11.55
C ILE A 62 16.44 -7.43 -11.53
N ASP A 63 16.53 -6.13 -11.21
CA ASP A 63 17.80 -5.40 -11.05
C ASP A 63 17.59 -4.17 -10.15
N ASP A 64 18.59 -3.32 -10.03
CA ASP A 64 18.57 -2.16 -9.13
C ASP A 64 17.40 -1.20 -9.36
N ARG A 65 16.79 -1.21 -10.53
CA ARG A 65 15.70 -0.30 -10.90
C ARG A 65 14.43 -0.99 -11.37
N ARG A 66 14.49 -2.26 -11.74
CA ARG A 66 13.36 -2.98 -12.33
C ARG A 66 12.90 -4.10 -11.44
N SER A 67 11.59 -4.27 -11.36
CA SER A 67 10.93 -5.34 -10.61
C SER A 67 9.70 -5.85 -11.36
N ARG A 68 9.31 -7.09 -11.08
CA ARG A 68 8.07 -7.70 -11.55
C ARG A 68 7.11 -7.85 -10.39
N TRP A 69 5.89 -7.42 -10.58
CA TRP A 69 4.83 -7.41 -9.60
C TRP A 69 3.71 -8.33 -10.05
N ALA A 70 3.10 -9.03 -9.12
CA ALA A 70 1.94 -9.87 -9.35
C ALA A 70 0.88 -9.65 -8.28
N THR A 71 -0.39 -9.61 -8.68
CA THR A 71 -1.53 -9.52 -7.75
C THR A 71 -2.25 -10.85 -7.65
N ARG A 72 -2.97 -11.04 -6.54
CA ARG A 72 -3.97 -12.11 -6.39
C ARG A 72 -5.31 -11.57 -6.89
N ALA A 73 -5.92 -12.24 -7.87
CA ALA A 73 -7.26 -11.92 -8.28
C ALA A 73 -8.26 -12.89 -7.65
N PRO A 74 -9.44 -12.41 -7.19
CA PRO A 74 -10.52 -13.27 -6.76
C PRO A 74 -10.93 -14.23 -7.89
N GLY A 75 -11.07 -15.53 -7.57
CA GLY A 75 -11.39 -16.54 -8.57
C GLY A 75 -10.19 -17.19 -9.27
N GLY A 76 -8.95 -16.96 -8.77
CA GLY A 76 -7.74 -17.65 -9.24
C GLY A 76 -7.04 -17.00 -10.43
N GLY A 77 -7.46 -15.79 -10.85
CA GLY A 77 -6.72 -15.00 -11.83
C GLY A 77 -5.54 -14.29 -11.19
N SER A 78 -4.53 -13.94 -11.99
CA SER A 78 -3.43 -13.07 -11.60
C SER A 78 -3.23 -12.01 -12.69
N ALA A 79 -2.87 -10.80 -12.27
CA ALA A 79 -2.35 -9.78 -13.17
C ALA A 79 -0.91 -9.51 -12.79
N SER A 80 -0.06 -9.31 -13.79
CA SER A 80 1.34 -9.02 -13.55
C SER A 80 1.83 -7.87 -14.43
N TRP A 81 2.80 -7.14 -13.94
CA TRP A 81 3.45 -6.07 -14.70
C TRP A 81 4.89 -5.91 -14.25
N ARG A 82 5.68 -5.30 -15.11
CA ARG A 82 7.02 -4.82 -14.74
C ARG A 82 6.93 -3.37 -14.34
N ALA A 83 7.71 -2.99 -13.34
CA ALA A 83 7.85 -1.61 -12.89
C ALA A 83 9.30 -1.19 -12.87
N GLU A 84 9.55 0.09 -13.10
CA GLU A 84 10.87 0.71 -12.99
C GLU A 84 10.86 1.86 -11.97
N ILE A 85 11.93 1.99 -11.22
CA ILE A 85 12.18 3.15 -10.36
C ILE A 85 12.61 4.30 -11.25
N VAL A 86 11.81 5.36 -11.28
CA VAL A 86 12.06 6.57 -12.09
C VAL A 86 12.75 7.67 -11.30
N GLU A 87 12.56 7.69 -9.98
CA GLU A 87 13.26 8.59 -9.07
C GLU A 87 13.57 7.86 -7.77
N ASP A 88 14.80 7.99 -7.30
CA ASP A 88 15.29 7.42 -6.05
C ASP A 88 16.17 8.45 -5.36
N ARG A 89 15.70 8.97 -4.23
CA ARG A 89 16.44 9.85 -3.35
C ARG A 89 16.53 9.21 -1.99
N GLU A 90 17.72 8.82 -1.62
CA GLU A 90 17.98 8.10 -0.39
C GLU A 90 17.34 8.81 0.82
N ASN A 91 16.59 8.04 1.61
CA ASN A 91 15.86 8.49 2.81
C ASN A 91 14.78 9.56 2.59
N GLU A 92 14.49 9.94 1.33
CA GLU A 92 13.52 11.00 1.02
C GLU A 92 12.37 10.55 0.12
N LEU A 93 12.68 9.83 -0.97
CA LEU A 93 11.69 9.54 -2.02
C LEU A 93 12.08 8.31 -2.84
N ILE A 94 11.11 7.45 -3.06
CA ILE A 94 11.16 6.44 -4.11
C ILE A 94 9.93 6.65 -5.00
N ALA A 95 10.12 6.69 -6.32
CA ALA A 95 9.02 6.75 -7.27
C ALA A 95 9.21 5.72 -8.39
N TRP A 96 8.10 5.12 -8.80
CA TRP A 96 8.07 4.06 -9.80
C TRP A 96 6.94 4.25 -10.78
N ARG A 97 7.04 3.55 -11.91
CA ARG A 97 5.96 3.40 -12.87
C ARG A 97 5.99 2.01 -13.50
N SER A 98 4.85 1.54 -14.00
CA SER A 98 4.79 0.33 -14.81
C SER A 98 5.49 0.55 -16.15
N CYS A 99 6.14 -0.51 -16.67
CA CYS A 99 6.71 -0.56 -18.01
C CYS A 99 5.70 -1.17 -18.97
N GLU A 100 5.58 -0.62 -20.17
CA GLU A 100 4.74 -1.18 -21.23
C GLU A 100 5.41 -2.42 -21.90
N PRO A 101 4.64 -3.47 -22.28
CA PRO A 101 3.22 -3.64 -21.99
C PRO A 101 2.97 -4.04 -20.54
N ALA A 102 1.84 -3.58 -19.96
CA ALA A 102 1.45 -3.87 -18.58
C ALA A 102 -0.02 -4.25 -18.50
N ASP A 103 -0.34 -5.30 -17.74
CA ASP A 103 -1.74 -5.63 -17.41
C ASP A 103 -2.40 -4.53 -16.58
N ILE A 104 -1.59 -3.81 -15.78
CA ILE A 104 -2.00 -2.69 -14.97
C ILE A 104 -1.04 -1.52 -15.19
N GLU A 105 -1.56 -0.44 -15.78
CA GLU A 105 -0.81 0.81 -15.81
C GLU A 105 -0.86 1.46 -14.42
N ASN A 106 0.29 1.61 -13.79
CA ASN A 106 0.40 2.29 -12.50
C ASN A 106 1.66 3.13 -12.40
N ALA A 107 1.58 4.17 -11.57
CA ALA A 107 2.72 4.95 -11.13
C ALA A 107 2.51 5.31 -9.66
N GLY A 108 3.58 5.40 -8.91
CA GLY A 108 3.47 5.73 -7.51
C GLY A 108 4.71 6.38 -6.94
N SER A 109 4.57 6.92 -5.76
CA SER A 109 5.69 7.44 -4.99
C SER A 109 5.47 7.27 -3.50
N VAL A 110 6.55 7.06 -2.77
CA VAL A 110 6.61 7.13 -1.32
C VAL A 110 7.61 8.19 -0.92
N ARG A 111 7.20 9.09 0.00
CA ARG A 111 8.05 10.13 0.60
C ARG A 111 8.20 9.91 2.07
N PHE A 112 9.41 10.13 2.56
CA PHE A 112 9.77 10.04 3.97
C PHE A 112 10.06 11.45 4.47
N VAL A 113 9.21 11.98 5.35
CA VAL A 113 9.29 13.34 5.85
C VAL A 113 9.41 13.32 7.37
N PRO A 114 10.35 14.03 7.99
CA PRO A 114 10.41 14.10 9.44
C PRO A 114 9.08 14.53 10.05
N ALA A 115 8.56 13.75 10.99
CA ALA A 115 7.30 14.06 11.65
C ALA A 115 7.52 15.20 12.70
N PRO A 116 6.54 16.12 12.89
CA PRO A 116 6.66 17.16 13.87
C PRO A 116 6.88 16.62 15.29
N GLY A 117 7.70 17.31 16.07
CA GLY A 117 7.96 16.95 17.48
C GLY A 117 8.80 15.69 17.66
N GLY A 118 9.60 15.30 16.68
CA GLY A 118 10.50 14.15 16.80
C GLY A 118 9.78 12.79 16.90
N ARG A 119 8.53 12.70 16.44
CA ARG A 119 7.70 11.48 16.53
C ARG A 119 8.03 10.42 15.48
N GLY A 120 9.19 10.49 14.84
CA GLY A 120 9.62 9.60 13.78
C GLY A 120 9.40 10.21 12.39
N THR A 121 8.89 9.44 11.44
CA THR A 121 8.78 9.81 10.03
C THR A 121 7.34 9.72 9.56
N GLU A 122 6.88 10.76 8.87
CA GLU A 122 5.63 10.72 8.11
C GLU A 122 5.89 10.11 6.73
N VAL A 123 5.33 8.94 6.48
CA VAL A 123 5.39 8.22 5.20
C VAL A 123 4.17 8.60 4.39
N ARG A 124 4.40 9.26 3.25
CA ARG A 124 3.35 9.73 2.33
C ARG A 124 3.40 8.94 1.05
N VAL A 125 2.33 8.23 0.74
CA VAL A 125 2.20 7.40 -0.46
C VAL A 125 1.17 8.01 -1.40
N THR A 126 1.52 8.08 -2.67
CA THR A 126 0.60 8.43 -3.76
C THR A 126 0.68 7.34 -4.81
N ILE A 127 -0.47 6.85 -5.27
CA ILE A 127 -0.58 5.84 -6.32
C ILE A 127 -1.57 6.35 -7.36
N ASP A 128 -1.16 6.35 -8.60
CA ASP A 128 -2.00 6.54 -9.78
C ASP A 128 -2.11 5.19 -10.48
N TYR A 129 -3.31 4.75 -10.78
CA TYR A 129 -3.52 3.52 -11.52
C TYR A 129 -4.66 3.65 -12.52
N LYS A 130 -4.55 2.89 -13.60
CA LYS A 130 -5.58 2.78 -14.63
C LYS A 130 -5.92 1.31 -14.82
N ALA A 131 -7.16 0.98 -14.51
CA ALA A 131 -7.66 -0.37 -14.77
C ALA A 131 -7.83 -0.58 -16.28
N PRO A 132 -7.39 -1.72 -16.82
CA PRO A 132 -7.63 -2.05 -18.22
C PRO A 132 -9.14 -2.17 -18.47
N ALA A 133 -9.56 -1.99 -19.72
CA ALA A 133 -10.95 -2.16 -20.11
C ALA A 133 -11.37 -3.66 -20.11
N GLY A 134 -12.67 -3.90 -19.98
CA GLY A 134 -13.26 -5.23 -20.15
C GLY A 134 -13.26 -6.12 -18.91
N ALA A 135 -13.22 -7.45 -19.12
CA ALA A 135 -13.33 -8.44 -18.05
C ALA A 135 -12.14 -8.40 -17.08
N LEU A 136 -10.93 -8.19 -17.62
CA LEU A 136 -9.72 -8.05 -16.83
C LEU A 136 -9.79 -6.81 -15.92
N GLY A 137 -10.26 -5.67 -16.43
CA GLY A 137 -10.45 -4.46 -15.62
C GLY A 137 -11.44 -4.64 -14.48
N ARG A 138 -12.52 -5.39 -14.70
CA ARG A 138 -13.47 -5.74 -13.63
C ARG A 138 -12.86 -6.67 -12.59
N ALA A 139 -12.02 -7.63 -13.01
CA ALA A 139 -11.31 -8.51 -12.09
C ALA A 139 -10.30 -7.72 -11.26
N ILE A 140 -9.55 -6.81 -11.87
CA ILE A 140 -8.58 -5.94 -11.21
C ILE A 140 -9.28 -4.96 -10.27
N ALA A 141 -10.41 -4.36 -10.66
CA ALA A 141 -11.21 -3.51 -9.77
C ALA A 141 -11.69 -4.26 -8.52
N LYS A 142 -11.94 -5.57 -8.62
CA LYS A 142 -12.21 -6.41 -7.44
C LYS A 142 -10.97 -6.69 -6.58
N VAL A 143 -9.77 -6.72 -7.19
CA VAL A 143 -8.50 -6.95 -6.47
C VAL A 143 -8.08 -5.70 -5.70
N PHE A 144 -8.17 -4.53 -6.35
CA PHE A 144 -7.88 -3.24 -5.70
C PHE A 144 -9.06 -2.73 -4.87
N GLY A 145 -10.12 -3.56 -4.71
CA GLY A 145 -11.32 -3.24 -3.96
C GLY A 145 -12.20 -2.18 -4.64
N GLU A 146 -13.44 -2.09 -4.20
CA GLU A 146 -14.35 -1.01 -4.60
C GLU A 146 -13.91 0.34 -4.00
N GLU A 147 -13.00 0.32 -3.00
CA GLU A 147 -12.47 1.48 -2.30
C GLU A 147 -10.93 1.45 -2.20
N PRO A 148 -10.21 1.80 -3.27
CA PRO A 148 -8.72 1.82 -3.27
C PRO A 148 -8.11 2.70 -2.19
N ASP A 149 -8.85 3.70 -1.78
CA ASP A 149 -8.50 4.63 -0.73
C ASP A 149 -8.46 3.96 0.66
N GLN A 150 -9.43 3.09 0.93
CA GLN A 150 -9.46 2.29 2.16
C GLN A 150 -8.33 1.27 2.17
N GLN A 151 -8.08 0.62 1.04
CA GLN A 151 -7.01 -0.35 0.90
C GLN A 151 -5.64 0.27 1.21
N LEU A 152 -5.33 1.42 0.60
CA LEU A 152 -4.05 2.10 0.88
C LEU A 152 -3.93 2.52 2.36
N ARG A 153 -5.05 2.86 3.00
CA ARG A 153 -5.08 3.17 4.45
C ARG A 153 -4.74 1.93 5.28
N ASP A 154 -5.30 0.79 4.95
CA ASP A 154 -5.07 -0.47 5.65
C ASP A 154 -3.65 -0.96 5.43
N ASP A 155 -3.13 -0.90 4.21
CA ASP A 155 -1.74 -1.22 3.88
C ASP A 155 -0.75 -0.36 4.69
N LEU A 156 -0.98 0.94 4.79
CA LEU A 156 -0.11 1.83 5.58
C LEU A 156 -0.24 1.58 7.09
N ARG A 157 -1.40 1.14 7.56
CA ARG A 157 -1.56 0.70 8.95
C ARG A 157 -0.75 -0.57 9.23
N HIS A 158 -0.80 -1.56 8.34
CA HIS A 158 -0.01 -2.78 8.41
C HIS A 158 1.49 -2.48 8.34
N PHE A 159 1.90 -1.59 7.42
CA PHE A 159 3.27 -1.11 7.36
C PHE A 159 3.75 -0.51 8.69
N LYS A 160 2.95 0.39 9.29
CA LYS A 160 3.26 0.97 10.60
C LYS A 160 3.41 -0.10 11.67
N GLN A 161 2.49 -1.04 11.77
CA GLN A 161 2.54 -2.13 12.74
C GLN A 161 3.80 -2.99 12.55
N LEU A 162 4.08 -3.35 11.31
CA LEU A 162 5.26 -4.14 10.97
C LEU A 162 6.56 -3.42 11.36
N MET A 163 6.67 -2.13 11.08
CA MET A 163 7.88 -1.36 11.37
C MET A 163 8.04 -1.05 12.86
N GLU A 164 6.97 -0.82 13.60
CA GLU A 164 7.03 -0.46 15.03
C GLU A 164 7.07 -1.69 15.94
N ALA A 165 6.30 -2.76 15.64
CA ALA A 165 6.18 -3.94 16.47
C ALA A 165 6.96 -5.16 15.92
N GLY A 166 7.39 -5.12 14.66
CA GLY A 166 8.04 -6.26 13.98
C GLY A 166 7.05 -7.30 13.43
N GLU A 167 5.76 -7.14 13.69
CA GLU A 167 4.70 -8.04 13.26
C GLU A 167 3.41 -7.28 12.95
N ILE A 168 2.55 -7.88 12.14
CA ILE A 168 1.18 -7.41 11.91
C ILE A 168 0.27 -8.27 12.80
N PRO A 169 -0.38 -7.69 13.82
CA PRO A 169 -1.30 -8.43 14.67
C PRO A 169 -2.46 -9.00 13.85
N THR A 170 -2.66 -10.30 13.91
CA THR A 170 -3.83 -10.98 13.34
C THR A 170 -4.77 -11.41 14.45
N ILE A 171 -6.04 -11.45 14.14
CA ILE A 171 -7.07 -12.02 15.05
C ILE A 171 -7.30 -13.51 14.76
N ASP A 172 -6.57 -14.10 13.83
CA ASP A 172 -6.66 -15.50 13.48
C ASP A 172 -6.28 -16.35 14.70
N GLY A 173 -7.21 -17.22 15.09
CA GLY A 173 -7.05 -18.08 16.26
C GLY A 173 -7.49 -17.47 17.60
N GLN A 174 -7.98 -16.23 17.64
CA GLN A 174 -8.63 -15.71 18.84
C GLN A 174 -10.03 -16.32 18.98
N PRO A 175 -10.39 -16.92 20.13
CA PRO A 175 -11.72 -17.43 20.34
C PRO A 175 -12.70 -16.24 20.26
N SER A 176 -13.65 -16.32 19.33
CA SER A 176 -14.74 -15.34 19.24
C SER A 176 -15.45 -15.31 20.59
N GLY A 177 -15.36 -14.18 21.31
CA GLY A 177 -15.94 -13.98 22.63
C GLY A 177 -17.46 -13.92 22.61
N ARG A 178 -18.13 -14.90 21.99
CA ARG A 178 -19.55 -15.16 22.22
C ARG A 178 -19.69 -15.75 23.62
N ARG A 179 -20.03 -14.92 24.58
CA ARG A 179 -20.62 -15.38 25.82
C ARG A 179 -21.87 -16.18 25.44
N SER A 180 -21.79 -17.51 25.51
CA SER A 180 -22.98 -18.35 25.59
C SER A 180 -23.73 -17.93 26.85
N ALA A 181 -24.84 -17.23 26.69
CA ALA A 181 -25.78 -17.03 27.74
C ALA A 181 -26.35 -18.41 28.09
N VAL A 182 -25.78 -19.06 29.09
CA VAL A 182 -26.41 -20.22 29.73
C VAL A 182 -27.62 -19.68 30.45
N LEU A 183 -28.77 -19.79 29.80
CA LEU A 183 -30.07 -19.67 30.46
C LEU A 183 -30.16 -20.78 31.51
N GLY A 184 -29.98 -20.39 32.76
CA GLY A 184 -30.26 -21.25 33.90
C GLY A 184 -31.75 -21.61 33.94
N GLY A 185 -32.06 -22.80 33.50
CA GLY A 185 -33.38 -23.39 33.72
C GLY A 185 -33.55 -23.67 35.20
N ALA A 186 -34.42 -22.91 35.84
CA ALA A 186 -34.93 -23.22 37.16
C ALA A 186 -35.81 -24.48 37.09
N VAL A 187 -35.36 -25.56 37.67
CA VAL A 187 -36.18 -26.73 37.94
C VAL A 187 -36.87 -26.48 39.30
N LEU A 188 -38.16 -26.16 39.28
CA LEU A 188 -39.01 -26.25 40.44
C LEU A 188 -39.36 -27.72 40.66
N GLY A 189 -38.95 -28.24 41.82
CA GLY A 189 -39.29 -29.57 42.29
C GLY A 189 -40.67 -29.72 42.87
N ARG A 190 -41.09 -30.90 42.85
CA ARG A 190 -41.97 -31.50 43.86
C ARG A 190 -41.39 -32.83 44.30
#